data_76193e197e38dcb172efae15dd5c5f9d
#
_entry.id   76193e197e38dcb172efae15dd5c5f9d
#
_cell.length_a   1.000
_cell.length_b   1.000
_cell.length_c   1.000
_cell.angle_alpha   90.00
_cell.angle_beta   90.00
_cell.angle_gamma   90.00
#
_symmetry.space_group_name_H-M   'P 1'
#
loop_
_entity.id
_entity.type
_entity.pdbx_description
1 polymer ?
#
loop_
_entity_poly.entity_id
_entity_poly.type
_entity_poly.pdbx_seq_one_letter_code
_entity_poly.pdbx_strand_id
1 'polypeptide(L)'
;EKFVNGTIVNETPVLLLKLSDSSGINIVGTGIGHDITAILDGDSRKTFVLNDFFESDLNSFQQGVVRFQMPALEEGLHTLAIKVWDVANNSSEALIEFRVFKKQDLVLNHVLNYPNPFTTRTTFWFEHNRPNEDLRVTIQVFTISGKLVKTIRQTINTTGNRSSDIEWNARDDYGDKLARGVYIYQIRVTSTDGKSASKLEKLLVL
;
A
#
# COMPACT_ATOMS: atom_id res chain seq x y z
N GLU A 1 -3.15 -20.32 -6.52
CA GLU A 1 -4.14 -20.10 -5.46
C GLU A 1 -5.51 -19.87 -6.11
N LYS A 2 -6.57 -20.47 -5.58
CA LYS A 2 -7.91 -20.31 -6.11
C LYS A 2 -8.48 -19.00 -5.54
N PHE A 3 -9.00 -18.11 -6.38
CA PHE A 3 -9.64 -16.88 -5.93
C PHE A 3 -10.82 -17.21 -5.00
N VAL A 4 -10.91 -16.50 -3.90
CA VAL A 4 -12.02 -16.61 -2.94
C VAL A 4 -12.89 -15.36 -3.10
N ASN A 5 -14.17 -15.52 -3.41
CA ASN A 5 -15.13 -14.42 -3.48
C ASN A 5 -15.15 -13.63 -2.16
N GLY A 6 -15.21 -12.30 -2.26
CA GLY A 6 -15.14 -11.39 -1.12
C GLY A 6 -13.72 -11.02 -0.69
N THR A 7 -12.68 -11.42 -1.45
CA THR A 7 -11.30 -11.03 -1.18
C THR A 7 -11.14 -9.51 -1.19
N ILE A 8 -10.35 -8.99 -0.23
CA ILE A 8 -10.00 -7.57 -0.17
C ILE A 8 -8.78 -7.31 -1.05
N VAL A 9 -8.87 -6.29 -1.89
CA VAL A 9 -7.79 -5.86 -2.79
C VAL A 9 -7.51 -4.36 -2.63
N ASN A 10 -6.37 -3.91 -3.13
CA ASN A 10 -6.04 -2.47 -3.21
C ASN A 10 -6.81 -1.79 -4.35
N GLU A 11 -6.67 -0.48 -4.48
CA GLU A 11 -7.36 0.33 -5.52
C GLU A 11 -6.91 0.02 -6.96
N THR A 12 -5.75 -0.59 -7.16
CA THR A 12 -5.21 -0.98 -8.47
C THR A 12 -4.85 -2.47 -8.46
N PRO A 13 -5.84 -3.38 -8.46
CA PRO A 13 -5.56 -4.81 -8.37
C PRO A 13 -5.03 -5.38 -9.69
N VAL A 14 -4.27 -6.47 -9.60
CA VAL A 14 -3.87 -7.27 -10.77
C VAL A 14 -4.88 -8.40 -10.94
N LEU A 15 -5.53 -8.45 -12.09
CA LEU A 15 -6.35 -9.58 -12.50
C LEU A 15 -5.42 -10.70 -13.03
N LEU A 16 -5.50 -11.87 -12.42
CA LEU A 16 -4.78 -13.05 -12.84
C LEU A 16 -5.77 -14.17 -13.18
N LEU A 17 -5.88 -14.50 -14.48
CA LEU A 17 -6.74 -15.58 -14.95
C LEU A 17 -5.86 -16.75 -15.42
N LYS A 18 -6.10 -17.92 -14.86
CA LYS A 18 -5.56 -19.17 -15.42
C LYS A 18 -6.62 -19.80 -16.31
N LEU A 19 -6.29 -19.94 -17.57
CA LEU A 19 -7.18 -20.49 -18.57
C LEU A 19 -6.66 -21.86 -19.01
N SER A 20 -7.58 -22.81 -19.20
CA SER A 20 -7.26 -24.14 -19.70
C SER A 20 -8.46 -24.70 -20.48
N ASP A 21 -8.19 -25.15 -21.70
CA ASP A 21 -9.18 -25.79 -22.56
C ASP A 21 -8.53 -26.83 -23.45
N SER A 22 -9.18 -27.98 -23.63
CA SER A 22 -8.66 -29.10 -24.44
C SER A 22 -8.61 -28.81 -25.95
N SER A 23 -9.49 -27.93 -26.43
CA SER A 23 -9.55 -27.51 -27.84
C SER A 23 -8.57 -26.36 -28.14
N GLY A 24 -8.12 -25.67 -27.09
CA GLY A 24 -7.29 -24.46 -27.16
C GLY A 24 -8.06 -23.18 -26.93
N ILE A 25 -7.36 -22.18 -26.41
CA ILE A 25 -7.95 -20.88 -26.05
C ILE A 25 -7.95 -19.98 -27.28
N ASN A 26 -9.10 -19.36 -27.56
CA ASN A 26 -9.21 -18.37 -28.65
C ASN A 26 -8.63 -17.03 -28.19
N ILE A 27 -7.46 -16.69 -28.73
CA ILE A 27 -6.77 -15.42 -28.46
C ILE A 27 -6.79 -14.48 -29.67
N VAL A 28 -7.42 -14.90 -30.77
CA VAL A 28 -7.42 -14.15 -32.03
C VAL A 28 -8.49 -13.08 -31.98
N GLY A 29 -8.11 -11.82 -31.76
CA GLY A 29 -9.01 -10.66 -31.71
C GLY A 29 -9.64 -10.24 -33.05
N THR A 30 -9.58 -11.07 -34.10
CA THR A 30 -10.19 -10.78 -35.41
C THR A 30 -11.62 -11.30 -35.54
N GLY A 31 -12.08 -12.13 -34.60
CA GLY A 31 -13.46 -12.63 -34.55
C GLY A 31 -14.35 -11.69 -33.75
N ILE A 32 -15.38 -11.14 -34.39
CA ILE A 32 -16.32 -10.28 -33.68
C ILE A 32 -16.98 -11.06 -32.54
N GLY A 33 -16.77 -10.57 -31.28
CA GLY A 33 -17.45 -11.10 -30.10
C GLY A 33 -16.83 -12.34 -29.44
N HIS A 34 -15.63 -12.78 -29.87
CA HIS A 34 -14.94 -13.93 -29.31
C HIS A 34 -13.68 -13.56 -28.50
N ASP A 35 -13.61 -12.33 -28.04
CA ASP A 35 -12.50 -11.86 -27.21
C ASP A 35 -12.57 -12.41 -25.79
N ILE A 36 -11.39 -12.48 -25.17
CA ILE A 36 -11.29 -12.64 -23.70
C ILE A 36 -11.70 -11.30 -23.11
N THR A 37 -12.83 -11.25 -22.42
CA THR A 37 -13.38 -10.01 -21.88
C THR A 37 -13.57 -10.07 -20.39
N ALA A 38 -13.44 -8.92 -19.73
CA ALA A 38 -13.83 -8.71 -18.34
C ALA A 38 -14.67 -7.44 -18.23
N ILE A 39 -15.89 -7.55 -17.68
CA ILE A 39 -16.82 -6.44 -17.51
C ILE A 39 -16.92 -6.12 -16.02
N LEU A 40 -16.59 -4.89 -15.68
CA LEU A 40 -16.62 -4.41 -14.30
C LEU A 40 -18.01 -3.89 -13.95
N ASP A 41 -18.56 -4.35 -12.81
CA ASP A 41 -19.83 -3.90 -12.22
C ASP A 41 -21.04 -4.01 -13.18
N GLY A 42 -20.97 -4.90 -14.16
CA GLY A 42 -22.02 -5.03 -15.17
C GLY A 42 -22.14 -3.84 -16.12
N ASP A 43 -21.23 -2.88 -16.08
CA ASP A 43 -21.22 -1.71 -16.96
C ASP A 43 -20.47 -2.03 -18.26
N SER A 44 -21.17 -2.15 -19.38
CA SER A 44 -20.58 -2.44 -20.69
C SER A 44 -19.54 -1.41 -21.15
N ARG A 45 -19.59 -0.17 -20.62
CA ARG A 45 -18.57 0.87 -20.89
C ARG A 45 -17.25 0.59 -20.19
N LYS A 46 -17.27 -0.28 -19.18
CA LYS A 46 -16.10 -0.73 -18.42
C LYS A 46 -15.73 -2.16 -18.82
N THR A 47 -15.70 -2.42 -20.12
CA THR A 47 -15.26 -3.69 -20.68
C THR A 47 -13.78 -3.62 -21.02
N PHE A 48 -13.02 -4.58 -20.49
CA PHE A 48 -11.61 -4.78 -20.79
C PHE A 48 -11.47 -5.94 -21.76
N VAL A 49 -10.79 -5.73 -22.90
CA VAL A 49 -10.37 -6.78 -23.82
C VAL A 49 -8.99 -7.25 -23.39
N LEU A 50 -8.83 -8.53 -23.15
CA LEU A 50 -7.68 -9.11 -22.46
C LEU A 50 -6.80 -9.99 -23.36
N ASN A 51 -7.08 -10.09 -24.66
CA ASN A 51 -6.34 -10.92 -25.59
C ASN A 51 -4.84 -10.63 -25.59
N ASP A 52 -4.45 -9.35 -25.62
CA ASP A 52 -3.05 -8.92 -25.64
C ASP A 52 -2.29 -9.18 -24.32
N PHE A 53 -3.01 -9.51 -23.25
CA PHE A 53 -2.46 -9.83 -21.92
C PHE A 53 -2.40 -11.32 -21.64
N PHE A 54 -2.73 -12.15 -22.62
CA PHE A 54 -2.65 -13.60 -22.52
C PHE A 54 -1.26 -14.08 -22.87
N GLU A 55 -0.65 -14.86 -21.99
CA GLU A 55 0.61 -15.55 -22.18
C GLU A 55 0.35 -17.06 -22.14
N SER A 56 0.63 -17.77 -23.23
CA SER A 56 0.51 -19.23 -23.26
C SER A 56 1.60 -19.88 -22.42
N ASP A 57 1.28 -21.00 -21.80
CA ASP A 57 2.28 -21.82 -21.13
C ASP A 57 3.27 -22.42 -22.16
N LEU A 58 4.47 -22.72 -21.71
CA LEU A 58 5.54 -23.21 -22.56
C LEU A 58 5.08 -24.46 -23.36
N ASN A 59 5.13 -24.40 -24.69
CA ASN A 59 4.71 -25.46 -25.62
C ASN A 59 3.21 -25.86 -25.48
N SER A 60 2.34 -25.00 -25.03
CA SER A 60 0.91 -25.27 -24.92
C SER A 60 0.07 -24.16 -25.58
N PHE A 61 -0.90 -24.59 -26.41
CA PHE A 61 -1.98 -23.72 -26.91
C PHE A 61 -3.28 -23.91 -26.09
N GLN A 62 -3.27 -24.87 -25.18
CA GLN A 62 -4.42 -25.27 -24.36
C GLN A 62 -4.45 -24.59 -23.00
N GLN A 63 -3.32 -24.02 -22.56
CA GLN A 63 -3.18 -23.44 -21.23
C GLN A 63 -2.39 -22.13 -21.30
N GLY A 64 -2.75 -21.20 -20.42
CA GLY A 64 -2.04 -19.95 -20.28
C GLY A 64 -2.64 -19.07 -19.20
N VAL A 65 -2.06 -17.90 -19.08
CA VAL A 65 -2.38 -16.94 -18.02
C VAL A 65 -2.62 -15.56 -18.62
N VAL A 66 -3.73 -14.92 -18.23
CA VAL A 66 -3.91 -13.48 -18.43
C VAL A 66 -3.42 -12.75 -17.19
N ARG A 67 -2.56 -11.77 -17.40
CA ARG A 67 -2.10 -10.86 -16.34
C ARG A 67 -2.42 -9.42 -16.75
N PHE A 68 -3.41 -8.84 -16.10
CA PHE A 68 -3.90 -7.51 -16.44
C PHE A 68 -3.91 -6.59 -15.21
N GLN A 69 -3.21 -5.46 -15.31
CA GLN A 69 -3.27 -4.41 -14.29
C GLN A 69 -4.55 -3.61 -14.47
N MET A 70 -5.47 -3.72 -13.53
CA MET A 70 -6.70 -2.94 -13.58
C MET A 70 -6.42 -1.45 -13.32
N PRO A 71 -7.21 -0.57 -13.91
CA PRO A 71 -7.18 0.85 -13.56
C PRO A 71 -7.57 1.05 -12.08
N ALA A 72 -7.35 2.27 -11.58
CA ALA A 72 -7.75 2.61 -10.21
C ALA A 72 -9.28 2.50 -10.07
N LEU A 73 -9.70 1.71 -9.08
CA LEU A 73 -11.10 1.45 -8.76
C LEU A 73 -11.52 2.29 -7.55
N GLU A 74 -12.82 2.59 -7.48
CA GLU A 74 -13.38 3.24 -6.30
C GLU A 74 -13.40 2.28 -5.09
N GLU A 75 -13.45 2.82 -3.90
CA GLU A 75 -13.62 2.01 -2.69
C GLU A 75 -15.03 1.41 -2.65
N GLY A 76 -15.14 0.12 -2.40
CA GLY A 76 -16.43 -0.55 -2.32
C GLY A 76 -16.39 -2.00 -2.79
N LEU A 77 -17.59 -2.55 -2.92
CA LEU A 77 -17.82 -3.88 -3.47
C LEU A 77 -17.88 -3.78 -5.00
N HIS A 78 -17.13 -4.63 -5.66
CA HIS A 78 -17.08 -4.72 -7.12
C HIS A 78 -17.34 -6.14 -7.58
N THR A 79 -17.90 -6.26 -8.77
CA THR A 79 -18.06 -7.52 -9.50
C THR A 79 -17.29 -7.48 -10.81
N LEU A 80 -16.71 -8.59 -11.22
CA LEU A 80 -16.07 -8.73 -12.52
C LEU A 80 -16.60 -9.98 -13.20
N ALA A 81 -17.33 -9.76 -14.30
CA ALA A 81 -17.84 -10.82 -15.17
C ALA A 81 -16.81 -11.08 -16.27
N ILE A 82 -16.25 -12.28 -16.29
CA ILE A 82 -15.21 -12.71 -17.22
C ILE A 82 -15.84 -13.66 -18.23
N LYS A 83 -15.54 -13.46 -19.52
CA LYS A 83 -15.96 -14.36 -20.59
C LYS A 83 -14.75 -14.73 -21.45
N VAL A 84 -14.59 -15.99 -21.75
CA VAL A 84 -13.53 -16.55 -22.58
C VAL A 84 -14.12 -17.51 -23.61
N TRP A 85 -13.42 -17.70 -24.73
CA TRP A 85 -13.83 -18.57 -25.80
C TRP A 85 -12.72 -19.58 -26.13
N ASP A 86 -13.11 -20.79 -26.55
CA ASP A 86 -12.23 -21.75 -27.16
C ASP A 86 -12.17 -21.57 -28.71
N VAL A 87 -11.28 -22.28 -29.36
CA VAL A 87 -11.17 -22.23 -30.85
C VAL A 87 -12.34 -22.91 -31.56
N ALA A 88 -13.18 -23.68 -30.85
CA ALA A 88 -14.38 -24.34 -31.36
C ALA A 88 -15.65 -23.46 -31.15
N ASN A 89 -15.49 -22.21 -30.72
CA ASN A 89 -16.57 -21.23 -30.44
C ASN A 89 -17.48 -21.61 -29.25
N ASN A 90 -17.00 -22.38 -28.30
CA ASN A 90 -17.68 -22.51 -27.02
C ASN A 90 -17.18 -21.42 -26.07
N SER A 91 -18.06 -20.91 -25.22
CA SER A 91 -17.69 -19.92 -24.22
C SER A 91 -17.80 -20.44 -22.80
N SER A 92 -16.95 -19.91 -21.93
CA SER A 92 -17.00 -20.10 -20.50
C SER A 92 -17.08 -18.74 -19.81
N GLU A 93 -17.87 -18.66 -18.76
CA GLU A 93 -18.08 -17.43 -18.00
C GLU A 93 -17.77 -17.66 -16.51
N ALA A 94 -17.19 -16.64 -15.88
CA ALA A 94 -16.96 -16.61 -14.45
C ALA A 94 -17.32 -15.24 -13.89
N LEU A 95 -17.98 -15.23 -12.73
CA LEU A 95 -18.26 -14.02 -11.97
C LEU A 95 -17.45 -14.06 -10.68
N ILE A 96 -16.67 -13.01 -10.45
CA ILE A 96 -15.94 -12.83 -9.20
C ILE A 96 -16.42 -11.57 -8.50
N GLU A 97 -16.47 -11.62 -7.18
CA GLU A 97 -16.81 -10.50 -6.32
C GLU A 97 -15.63 -10.19 -5.41
N PHE A 98 -15.26 -8.93 -5.29
CA PHE A 98 -14.15 -8.47 -4.47
C PHE A 98 -14.43 -7.09 -3.90
N ARG A 99 -13.77 -6.75 -2.79
CA ARG A 99 -13.90 -5.45 -2.16
C ARG A 99 -12.62 -4.65 -2.31
N VAL A 100 -12.72 -3.46 -2.88
CA VAL A 100 -11.64 -2.49 -2.95
C VAL A 100 -11.61 -1.68 -1.66
N PHE A 101 -10.43 -1.63 -1.06
CA PHE A 101 -10.12 -0.74 0.05
C PHE A 101 -9.08 0.26 -0.41
N LYS A 102 -9.40 1.56 -0.32
CA LYS A 102 -8.39 2.60 -0.48
C LYS A 102 -7.56 2.63 0.80
N LYS A 103 -6.24 2.59 0.65
CA LYS A 103 -5.34 2.79 1.79
C LYS A 103 -5.65 4.15 2.41
N GLN A 104 -6.16 4.17 3.64
CA GLN A 104 -6.42 5.41 4.37
C GLN A 104 -5.14 6.26 4.44
N ASP A 105 -5.27 7.55 4.58
CA ASP A 105 -4.12 8.41 4.82
C ASP A 105 -3.37 7.96 6.06
N LEU A 106 -2.06 8.16 6.05
CA LEU A 106 -1.25 7.90 7.23
C LEU A 106 -1.66 8.86 8.35
N VAL A 107 -2.02 8.31 9.48
CA VAL A 107 -2.44 9.06 10.67
C VAL A 107 -1.46 8.80 11.80
N LEU A 108 -1.07 9.86 12.50
CA LEU A 108 -0.28 9.80 13.74
C LEU A 108 -1.12 10.23 14.92
N ASN A 109 -1.18 9.39 15.94
CA ASN A 109 -1.82 9.66 17.22
C ASN A 109 -0.81 9.53 18.35
N HIS A 110 -1.14 10.10 19.52
CA HIS A 110 -0.37 9.97 20.76
C HIS A 110 1.14 10.16 20.57
N VAL A 111 1.54 11.17 19.80
CA VAL A 111 2.96 11.51 19.62
C VAL A 111 3.49 12.10 20.91
N LEU A 112 4.49 11.45 21.51
CA LEU A 112 5.10 11.93 22.73
C LEU A 112 6.54 11.44 22.90
N ASN A 113 7.24 12.06 23.85
CA ASN A 113 8.52 11.58 24.35
C ASN A 113 8.43 11.33 25.88
N TYR A 114 9.07 10.27 26.33
CA TYR A 114 9.12 9.91 27.75
C TYR A 114 10.52 9.43 28.16
N PRO A 115 11.05 9.91 29.31
CA PRO A 115 10.50 10.95 30.16
C PRO A 115 10.49 12.35 29.49
N ASN A 116 9.57 13.19 29.92
CA ASN A 116 9.51 14.61 29.59
C ASN A 116 8.91 15.37 30.80
N PRO A 117 9.69 16.17 31.54
CA PRO A 117 11.07 16.59 31.31
C PRO A 117 12.13 15.48 31.50
N PHE A 118 13.33 15.70 30.94
CA PHE A 118 14.44 14.76 31.07
C PHE A 118 15.80 15.49 31.17
N THR A 119 16.84 14.77 31.64
CA THR A 119 18.19 15.32 31.85
C THR A 119 19.23 14.74 30.90
N THR A 120 19.14 13.46 30.59
CA THR A 120 20.18 12.73 29.84
C THR A 120 19.68 12.04 28.59
N ARG A 121 18.47 11.51 28.61
CA ARG A 121 17.85 10.80 27.49
C ARG A 121 16.34 10.82 27.58
N THR A 122 15.70 10.68 26.45
CA THR A 122 14.26 10.47 26.29
C THR A 122 14.03 9.49 25.15
N THR A 123 12.85 8.92 25.11
CA THR A 123 12.43 7.99 24.05
C THR A 123 11.18 8.56 23.40
N PHE A 124 11.21 8.69 22.07
CA PHE A 124 10.05 9.08 21.29
C PHE A 124 9.25 7.85 20.89
N TRP A 125 7.95 7.97 20.90
CA TRP A 125 7.05 7.01 20.32
C TRP A 125 5.74 7.68 19.88
N PHE A 126 5.00 7.00 19.01
CA PHE A 126 3.73 7.45 18.47
C PHE A 126 2.87 6.25 18.09
N GLU A 127 1.58 6.47 17.88
CA GLU A 127 0.69 5.51 17.27
C GLU A 127 0.46 5.85 15.80
N HIS A 128 0.25 4.82 14.98
CA HIS A 128 0.01 4.93 13.54
C HIS A 128 -1.01 3.88 13.06
N ASN A 129 -1.60 4.09 11.89
CA ASN A 129 -2.57 3.19 11.28
C ASN A 129 -1.98 2.28 10.19
N ARG A 130 -0.67 1.97 10.26
CA ARG A 130 0.07 1.16 9.27
C ARG A 130 0.83 0.01 9.93
N PRO A 131 0.14 -0.98 10.56
CA PRO A 131 0.82 -2.15 11.10
C PRO A 131 1.43 -3.00 9.96
N ASN A 132 2.55 -3.68 10.25
CA ASN A 132 3.28 -4.54 9.32
C ASN A 132 3.78 -3.84 8.06
N GLU A 133 4.01 -2.53 8.12
CA GLU A 133 4.54 -1.73 7.01
C GLU A 133 5.83 -1.03 7.44
N ASP A 134 6.80 -0.93 6.53
CA ASP A 134 8.02 -0.16 6.76
C ASP A 134 7.70 1.32 6.73
N LEU A 135 7.96 2.00 7.84
CA LEU A 135 7.72 3.42 8.02
C LEU A 135 9.05 4.15 8.18
N ARG A 136 9.31 5.13 7.33
CA ARG A 136 10.44 6.06 7.48
C ARG A 136 10.06 7.15 8.46
N VAL A 137 10.75 7.20 9.59
CA VAL A 137 10.57 8.21 10.63
C VAL A 137 11.70 9.21 10.56
N THR A 138 11.35 10.48 10.57
CA THR A 138 12.27 11.61 10.73
C THR A 138 11.82 12.45 11.92
N ILE A 139 12.68 12.58 12.93
CA ILE A 139 12.46 13.46 14.08
C ILE A 139 13.42 14.62 13.94
N GLN A 140 12.90 15.82 13.94
CA GLN A 140 13.67 17.07 13.93
C GLN A 140 13.40 17.84 15.21
N VAL A 141 14.45 18.23 15.91
CA VAL A 141 14.36 19.01 17.15
C VAL A 141 14.85 20.42 16.88
N PHE A 142 14.09 21.39 17.35
CA PHE A 142 14.34 22.82 17.14
C PHE A 142 14.38 23.56 18.46
N THR A 143 15.14 24.63 18.51
CA THR A 143 14.99 25.65 19.55
C THR A 143 13.64 26.34 19.40
N ILE A 144 13.19 27.09 20.43
CA ILE A 144 11.98 27.92 20.36
C ILE A 144 12.07 29.02 19.28
N SER A 145 13.29 29.42 18.87
CA SER A 145 13.52 30.36 17.75
C SER A 145 13.49 29.69 16.37
N GLY A 146 13.24 28.39 16.29
CA GLY A 146 13.15 27.65 15.03
C GLY A 146 14.48 27.13 14.48
N LYS A 147 15.61 27.28 15.19
CA LYS A 147 16.89 26.73 14.77
C LYS A 147 16.87 25.21 14.94
N LEU A 148 17.13 24.47 13.86
CA LEU A 148 17.32 23.01 13.88
C LEU A 148 18.56 22.65 14.69
N VAL A 149 18.44 21.75 15.65
CA VAL A 149 19.54 21.28 16.49
C VAL A 149 19.83 19.79 16.34
N LYS A 150 18.81 18.97 16.00
CA LYS A 150 18.99 17.52 15.81
C LYS A 150 18.06 16.99 14.75
N THR A 151 18.60 16.04 13.95
CA THR A 151 17.80 15.19 13.05
C THR A 151 18.07 13.72 13.32
N ILE A 152 17.03 12.97 13.65
CA ILE A 152 17.07 11.51 13.83
C ILE A 152 16.29 10.89 12.66
N ARG A 153 16.86 9.89 12.00
CA ARG A 153 16.20 9.14 10.94
C ARG A 153 16.28 7.65 11.25
N GLN A 154 15.14 6.99 11.14
CA GLN A 154 15.03 5.55 11.40
C GLN A 154 13.92 4.97 10.54
N THR A 155 14.10 3.74 10.05
CA THR A 155 13.00 2.93 9.51
C THR A 155 12.53 1.98 10.58
N ILE A 156 11.22 1.93 10.79
CA ILE A 156 10.57 1.03 11.75
C ILE A 156 9.57 0.15 11.02
N ASN A 157 9.39 -1.06 11.53
CA ASN A 157 8.30 -1.96 11.17
C ASN A 157 7.75 -2.57 12.46
N THR A 158 6.46 -2.44 12.68
CA THR A 158 5.81 -2.95 13.89
C THR A 158 4.56 -3.74 13.54
N THR A 159 4.31 -4.82 14.25
CA THR A 159 3.10 -5.65 14.07
C THR A 159 1.83 -4.98 14.59
N GLY A 160 1.99 -4.00 15.48
CA GLY A 160 0.90 -3.21 16.06
C GLY A 160 0.89 -1.76 15.59
N ASN A 161 -0.02 -0.99 16.14
CA ASN A 161 -0.21 0.43 15.81
C ASN A 161 0.73 1.38 16.55
N ARG A 162 1.54 0.88 17.52
CA ARG A 162 2.54 1.66 18.23
C ARG A 162 3.91 1.51 17.59
N SER A 163 4.62 2.64 17.40
CA SER A 163 6.01 2.65 16.93
C SER A 163 6.93 1.90 17.90
N SER A 164 8.05 1.39 17.39
CA SER A 164 9.19 1.04 18.24
C SER A 164 9.76 2.29 18.92
N ASP A 165 10.43 2.08 20.03
CA ASP A 165 11.04 3.15 20.80
C ASP A 165 12.25 3.75 20.02
N ILE A 166 12.29 5.08 19.94
CA ILE A 166 13.37 5.84 19.28
C ILE A 166 14.08 6.66 20.35
N GLU A 167 15.24 6.18 20.78
CA GLU A 167 16.00 6.83 21.84
C GLU A 167 16.79 8.04 21.35
N TRP A 168 16.92 9.05 22.24
CA TRP A 168 17.75 10.21 22.02
C TRP A 168 18.40 10.70 23.32
N ASN A 169 19.67 11.03 23.26
CA ASN A 169 20.53 11.38 24.40
C ASN A 169 20.75 12.88 24.61
N ALA A 170 19.83 13.71 24.11
CA ALA A 170 19.89 15.18 24.21
C ALA A 170 21.15 15.82 23.63
N ARG A 171 21.74 15.20 22.60
CA ARG A 171 22.86 15.79 21.88
C ARG A 171 22.44 16.29 20.51
N ASP A 172 23.02 17.38 20.09
CA ASP A 172 22.82 17.93 18.74
C ASP A 172 23.49 17.06 17.66
N ASP A 173 23.45 17.51 16.43
CA ASP A 173 24.08 16.81 15.30
C ASP A 173 25.62 16.85 15.34
N TYR A 174 26.22 17.73 16.13
CA TYR A 174 27.66 17.82 16.35
C TYR A 174 28.15 17.00 17.54
N GLY A 175 27.22 16.47 18.34
CA GLY A 175 27.53 15.67 19.53
C GLY A 175 27.56 16.48 20.84
N ASP A 176 27.28 17.78 20.80
CA ASP A 176 27.25 18.64 21.96
C ASP A 176 25.94 18.46 22.73
N LYS A 177 26.00 18.54 24.09
CA LYS A 177 24.82 18.50 24.92
C LYS A 177 23.97 19.76 24.73
N LEU A 178 22.66 19.56 24.62
CA LEU A 178 21.74 20.70 24.58
C LEU A 178 21.70 21.42 25.94
N ALA A 179 21.56 22.73 25.86
CA ALA A 179 21.32 23.56 27.04
C ALA A 179 19.93 23.23 27.65
N ARG A 180 19.80 23.48 28.96
CA ARG A 180 18.51 23.41 29.64
C ARG A 180 17.51 24.36 29.00
N GLY A 181 16.28 23.89 28.78
CA GLY A 181 15.28 24.73 28.19
C GLY A 181 14.21 23.95 27.43
N VAL A 182 13.28 24.69 26.88
CA VAL A 182 12.17 24.17 26.06
C VAL A 182 12.61 24.08 24.60
N TYR A 183 12.31 22.97 23.99
CA TYR A 183 12.52 22.69 22.57
C TYR A 183 11.20 22.24 21.93
N ILE A 184 11.12 22.36 20.61
CA ILE A 184 10.02 21.84 19.83
C ILE A 184 10.58 20.70 18.97
N TYR A 185 9.87 19.61 18.87
CA TYR A 185 10.23 18.57 17.91
C TYR A 185 9.10 18.27 16.95
N GLN A 186 9.46 17.92 15.74
CA GLN A 186 8.55 17.42 14.71
C GLN A 186 8.86 15.96 14.45
N ILE A 187 7.85 15.12 14.55
CA ILE A 187 7.91 13.76 14.00
C ILE A 187 7.21 13.79 12.64
N ARG A 188 7.92 13.36 11.61
CA ARG A 188 7.38 13.07 10.27
C ARG A 188 7.56 11.60 9.98
N VAL A 189 6.49 10.95 9.58
CA VAL A 189 6.47 9.54 9.17
C VAL A 189 6.03 9.47 7.72
N THR A 190 6.71 8.63 6.95
CA THR A 190 6.40 8.38 5.53
C THR A 190 6.31 6.89 5.32
N SER A 191 5.20 6.45 4.77
CA SER A 191 4.92 5.05 4.41
C SER A 191 5.49 4.68 3.04
N THR A 192 5.50 3.39 2.72
CA THR A 192 6.05 2.86 1.47
C THR A 192 5.30 3.35 0.22
N ASP A 193 4.01 3.68 0.35
CA ASP A 193 3.19 4.27 -0.70
C ASP A 193 3.40 5.80 -0.88
N GLY A 194 4.35 6.39 -0.15
CA GLY A 194 4.70 7.82 -0.24
C GLY A 194 3.79 8.74 0.57
N LYS A 195 2.75 8.22 1.24
CA LYS A 195 1.91 9.03 2.13
C LYS A 195 2.70 9.44 3.37
N SER A 196 2.50 10.65 3.86
CA SER A 196 3.21 11.16 5.03
C SER A 196 2.28 11.89 5.99
N ALA A 197 2.60 11.76 7.28
CA ALA A 197 1.97 12.51 8.35
C ALA A 197 3.03 13.14 9.25
N SER A 198 2.72 14.27 9.88
CA SER A 198 3.64 14.90 10.83
C SER A 198 2.90 15.52 11.99
N LYS A 199 3.58 15.56 13.15
CA LYS A 199 3.12 16.28 14.35
C LYS A 199 4.26 17.03 15.01
N LEU A 200 3.91 18.15 15.62
CA LEU A 200 4.80 18.99 16.43
C LEU A 200 4.41 18.82 17.91
N GLU A 201 5.43 18.65 18.75
CA GLU A 201 5.27 18.55 20.19
C GLU A 201 6.40 19.28 20.92
N LYS A 202 6.26 19.46 22.24
CA LYS A 202 7.24 20.15 23.08
C LYS A 202 8.01 19.16 23.93
N LEU A 203 9.28 19.43 24.16
CA LEU A 203 10.11 18.72 25.14
C LEU A 203 10.88 19.70 26.02
N LEU A 204 11.20 19.26 27.23
CA LEU A 204 11.93 20.04 28.22
C LEU A 204 13.19 19.32 28.66
N VAL A 205 14.35 19.95 28.44
CA VAL A 205 15.66 19.49 28.92
C VAL A 205 15.97 20.19 30.26
N LEU A 206 16.33 19.40 31.29
CA LEU A 206 16.68 19.88 32.64
C LEU A 206 18.20 19.95 32.87
#